data_4a7acd0e45c65e56c1c966b64e19e654
#
_entry.id   4a7acd0e45c65e56c1c966b64e19e654
#
_cell.length_a   1.000
_cell.length_b   1.000
_cell.length_c   1.000
_cell.angle_alpha   90.00
_cell.angle_beta   90.00
_cell.angle_gamma   90.00
#
_symmetry.space_group_name_H-M   'P 1'
#
loop_
_entity.id
_entity.type
_entity.pdbx_description
1 polymer ?
#
loop_
_entity_poly.entity_id
_entity_poly.type
_entity_poly.pdbx_seq_one_letter_code
_entity_poly.pdbx_strand_id
1 'polypeptide(L)'
;TINYYNKYTKSFIQTTRSVDFTNIQNKFLSYLPSGASILDFGCGSGRDTKYFLKRNYNVTAIDGSEEICKEASKYTGIKVKQIDRGMKYGIIHKDFKRAEEYVVRKAKKISEEYM
;
A
#
# COMPACT_ATOMS: atom_id res chain seq x y z
N THR A 1 16.66 -1.96 2.80
CA THR A 1 16.47 -3.33 2.39
C THR A 1 15.60 -4.11 3.39
N ILE A 2 15.24 -5.33 3.02
CA ILE A 2 14.36 -6.17 3.85
C ILE A 2 14.93 -6.40 5.26
N ASN A 3 16.24 -6.71 5.38
CA ASN A 3 16.87 -6.91 6.68
C ASN A 3 16.86 -5.65 7.55
N TYR A 4 17.05 -4.50 6.95
CA TYR A 4 16.95 -3.22 7.64
C TYR A 4 15.54 -3.01 8.21
N TYR A 5 14.51 -3.24 7.41
CA TYR A 5 13.13 -3.10 7.85
C TYR A 5 12.78 -4.09 8.97
N ASN A 6 13.23 -5.34 8.88
CA ASN A 6 12.98 -6.32 9.94
C ASN A 6 13.60 -5.90 11.28
N LYS A 7 14.82 -5.36 11.24
CA LYS A 7 15.54 -4.92 12.44
C LYS A 7 14.91 -3.70 13.09
N TYR A 8 14.40 -2.76 12.29
CA TYR A 8 13.87 -1.48 12.78
C TYR A 8 12.35 -1.39 12.62
N THR A 9 11.65 -2.51 12.48
CA THR A 9 10.23 -2.58 12.17
C THR A 9 9.37 -1.75 13.12
N LYS A 10 9.58 -1.85 14.43
CA LYS A 10 8.76 -1.10 15.41
C LYS A 10 8.88 0.40 15.24
N SER A 11 10.10 0.89 15.09
CA SER A 11 10.37 2.32 14.90
C SER A 11 9.76 2.82 13.58
N PHE A 12 9.95 2.07 12.51
CA PHE A 12 9.39 2.39 11.20
C PHE A 12 7.86 2.45 11.24
N ILE A 13 7.22 1.46 11.85
CA ILE A 13 5.76 1.39 11.95
C ILE A 13 5.22 2.56 12.74
N GLN A 14 5.79 2.83 13.91
CA GLN A 14 5.34 3.93 14.76
C GLN A 14 5.46 5.28 14.03
N THR A 15 6.60 5.53 13.41
CA THR A 15 6.86 6.78 12.69
C THR A 15 5.88 6.97 11.53
N THR A 16 5.69 5.92 10.70
CA THR A 16 4.83 6.04 9.52
C THR A 16 3.35 6.15 9.87
N ARG A 17 2.89 5.47 10.92
CA ARG A 17 1.49 5.54 11.35
C ARG A 17 1.12 6.86 12.01
N SER A 18 2.09 7.55 12.61
CA SER A 18 1.84 8.81 13.32
C SER A 18 1.72 10.02 12.39
N VAL A 19 2.17 9.91 11.15
CA VAL A 19 2.12 11.00 10.19
C VAL A 19 0.73 11.10 9.58
N ASP A 20 0.16 12.31 9.57
CA ASP A 20 -1.16 12.56 8.98
C ASP A 20 -1.03 12.79 7.48
N PHE A 21 -1.53 11.84 6.70
CA PHE A 21 -1.57 11.90 5.24
C PHE A 21 -2.99 12.04 4.71
N THR A 22 -3.95 12.43 5.54
CA THR A 22 -5.37 12.48 5.20
C THR A 22 -5.64 13.29 3.93
N ASN A 23 -5.01 14.45 3.78
CA ASN A 23 -5.19 15.29 2.60
C ASN A 23 -4.72 14.60 1.32
N ILE A 24 -3.56 13.95 1.37
CA ILE A 24 -3.00 13.23 0.22
C ILE A 24 -3.84 12.01 -0.11
N GLN A 25 -4.24 11.26 0.92
CA GLN A 25 -5.10 10.08 0.75
C GLN A 25 -6.45 10.45 0.13
N ASN A 26 -7.09 11.50 0.60
CA ASN A 26 -8.36 11.97 0.05
C ASN A 26 -8.20 12.47 -1.39
N LYS A 27 -7.12 13.15 -1.69
CA LYS A 27 -6.86 13.60 -3.06
C LYS A 27 -6.69 12.41 -4.00
N PHE A 28 -5.94 11.39 -3.56
CA PHE A 28 -5.80 10.15 -4.33
C PHE A 28 -7.17 9.51 -4.59
N LEU A 29 -7.99 9.37 -3.55
CA LEU A 29 -9.31 8.76 -3.68
C LEU A 29 -10.25 9.57 -4.59
N SER A 30 -10.05 10.88 -4.68
CA SER A 30 -10.89 11.74 -5.53
C SER A 30 -10.79 11.38 -7.01
N TYR A 31 -9.73 10.70 -7.43
CA TYR A 31 -9.54 10.24 -8.81
C TYR A 31 -10.10 8.85 -9.07
N LEU A 32 -10.59 8.17 -8.03
CA LEU A 32 -11.05 6.80 -8.14
C LEU A 32 -12.57 6.71 -8.11
N PRO A 33 -13.17 5.78 -8.86
CA PRO A 33 -14.58 5.47 -8.66
C PRO A 33 -14.81 4.91 -7.26
N SER A 34 -16.02 5.11 -6.74
CA SER A 34 -16.42 4.57 -5.44
C SER A 34 -16.23 3.04 -5.41
N GLY A 35 -15.63 2.53 -4.35
CA GLY A 35 -15.40 1.09 -4.20
C GLY A 35 -14.33 0.51 -5.12
N ALA A 36 -13.49 1.33 -5.72
CA ALA A 36 -12.43 0.86 -6.60
C ALA A 36 -11.50 -0.14 -5.92
N SER A 37 -10.87 -1.01 -6.71
CA SER A 37 -9.83 -1.92 -6.24
C SER A 37 -8.48 -1.22 -6.31
N ILE A 38 -7.79 -1.20 -5.18
CA ILE A 38 -6.50 -0.53 -5.01
C ILE A 38 -5.43 -1.58 -4.72
N LEU A 39 -4.29 -1.48 -5.40
CA LEU A 39 -3.10 -2.25 -5.06
C LEU A 39 -2.13 -1.33 -4.32
N ASP A 40 -1.90 -1.63 -3.04
CA ASP A 40 -0.93 -0.92 -2.21
C ASP A 40 0.39 -1.69 -2.27
N PHE A 41 1.22 -1.32 -3.22
CA PHE A 41 2.50 -1.98 -3.48
C PHE A 41 3.59 -1.35 -2.60
N GLY A 42 4.14 -2.15 -1.68
CA GLY A 42 5.04 -1.63 -0.65
C GLY A 42 4.26 -0.90 0.43
N CYS A 43 3.24 -1.58 0.98
CA CYS A 43 2.27 -0.94 1.89
C CYS A 43 2.88 -0.48 3.21
N GLY A 44 4.08 -0.95 3.57
CA GLY A 44 4.73 -0.60 4.81
C GLY A 44 3.86 -0.94 6.01
N SER A 45 3.68 0.03 6.91
CA SER A 45 2.91 -0.16 8.15
C SER A 45 1.42 -0.42 7.94
N GLY A 46 0.92 -0.22 6.72
CA GLY A 46 -0.50 -0.40 6.41
C GLY A 46 -1.36 0.83 6.69
N ARG A 47 -0.75 1.99 6.95
CA ARG A 47 -1.49 3.24 7.21
C ARG A 47 -2.48 3.57 6.10
N ASP A 48 -2.01 3.61 4.86
CA ASP A 48 -2.84 3.96 3.72
C ASP A 48 -3.86 2.86 3.42
N THR A 49 -3.44 1.62 3.47
CA THR A 49 -4.32 0.46 3.29
C THR A 49 -5.50 0.52 4.26
N LYS A 50 -5.24 0.74 5.54
CA LYS A 50 -6.31 0.84 6.55
C LYS A 50 -7.24 2.00 6.26
N TYR A 51 -6.71 3.14 5.86
CA TYR A 51 -7.50 4.31 5.51
C TYR A 51 -8.46 4.00 4.37
N PHE A 52 -7.98 3.36 3.31
CA PHE A 52 -8.81 3.02 2.16
C PHE A 52 -9.85 1.95 2.48
N LEU A 53 -9.50 0.94 3.28
CA LEU A 53 -10.44 -0.09 3.72
C LEU A 53 -11.60 0.51 4.52
N LYS A 54 -11.33 1.46 5.39
CA LYS A 54 -12.38 2.15 6.17
C LYS A 54 -13.34 2.95 5.29
N ARG A 55 -12.94 3.27 4.09
CA ARG A 55 -13.77 4.01 3.12
C ARG A 55 -14.36 3.09 2.06
N ASN A 56 -14.41 1.80 2.35
CA ASN A 56 -15.07 0.77 1.52
C ASN A 56 -14.42 0.55 0.15
N TYR A 57 -13.11 0.78 0.06
CA TYR A 57 -12.34 0.36 -1.10
C TYR A 57 -11.83 -1.06 -0.90
N ASN A 58 -11.67 -1.80 -2.00
CA ASN A 58 -11.03 -3.11 -1.99
C ASN A 58 -9.53 -2.90 -2.10
N VAL A 59 -8.77 -3.36 -1.11
CA VAL A 59 -7.32 -3.16 -1.12
C VAL A 59 -6.61 -4.49 -1.10
N THR A 60 -5.66 -4.64 -2.00
CA THR A 60 -4.65 -5.69 -1.95
C THR A 60 -3.35 -5.03 -1.54
N ALA A 61 -2.75 -5.49 -0.45
CA ALA A 61 -1.53 -4.91 0.09
C ALA A 61 -0.41 -5.93 0.06
N ILE A 62 0.76 -5.48 -0.37
CA ILE A 62 1.96 -6.31 -0.49
C ILE A 62 3.18 -5.54 -0.01
N ASP A 63 4.14 -6.27 0.55
CA ASP A 63 5.41 -5.69 0.99
C ASP A 63 6.52 -6.75 0.93
N GLY A 64 7.78 -6.29 0.86
CA GLY A 64 8.93 -7.18 0.77
C GLY A 64 9.42 -7.71 2.11
N SER A 65 9.03 -7.10 3.23
CA SER A 65 9.48 -7.48 4.56
C SER A 65 8.47 -8.38 5.25
N GLU A 66 8.91 -9.56 5.69
CA GLU A 66 8.08 -10.51 6.43
C GLU A 66 7.51 -9.88 7.71
N GLU A 67 8.35 -9.21 8.49
CA GLU A 67 7.91 -8.58 9.74
C GLU A 67 6.91 -7.47 9.50
N ILE A 68 7.12 -6.65 8.48
CA ILE A 68 6.19 -5.60 8.10
C ILE A 68 4.86 -6.20 7.65
N CYS A 69 4.89 -7.28 6.87
CA CYS A 69 3.66 -7.96 6.44
C CYS A 69 2.85 -8.48 7.62
N LYS A 70 3.51 -9.06 8.61
CA LYS A 70 2.85 -9.54 9.84
C LYS A 70 2.17 -8.40 10.59
N GLU A 71 2.91 -7.33 10.83
CA GLU A 71 2.39 -6.18 11.57
C GLU A 71 1.29 -5.45 10.81
N ALA A 72 1.47 -5.25 9.52
CA ALA A 72 0.46 -4.61 8.69
C ALA A 72 -0.81 -5.45 8.58
N SER A 73 -0.69 -6.78 8.53
CA SER A 73 -1.85 -7.67 8.53
C SER A 73 -2.67 -7.54 9.81
N LYS A 74 -2.03 -7.47 10.95
CA LYS A 74 -2.71 -7.25 12.24
C LYS A 74 -3.41 -5.89 12.28
N TYR A 75 -2.73 -4.86 11.82
CA TYR A 75 -3.22 -3.50 11.86
C TYR A 75 -4.39 -3.25 10.90
N THR A 76 -4.30 -3.78 9.69
CA THR A 76 -5.31 -3.54 8.65
C THR A 76 -6.49 -4.50 8.70
N GLY A 77 -6.32 -5.67 9.29
CA GLY A 77 -7.33 -6.73 9.30
C GLY A 77 -7.40 -7.55 8.02
N ILE A 78 -6.54 -7.29 7.05
CA ILE A 78 -6.41 -8.11 5.83
C ILE A 78 -5.04 -8.78 5.80
N LYS A 79 -4.93 -9.86 5.01
CA LYS A 79 -3.64 -10.51 4.82
C LYS A 79 -2.77 -9.69 3.88
N VAL A 80 -1.70 -9.12 4.42
CA VAL A 80 -0.66 -8.47 3.60
C VAL A 80 0.30 -9.54 3.10
N LYS A 81 0.47 -9.62 1.79
CA LYS A 81 1.29 -10.66 1.16
C LYS A 81 2.73 -10.20 1.04
N GLN A 82 3.65 -11.09 1.39
CA GLN A 82 5.06 -10.85 1.16
C GLN A 82 5.39 -11.16 -0.31
N ILE A 83 6.11 -10.23 -0.95
CA ILE A 83 6.65 -10.44 -2.29
C ILE A 83 8.14 -10.69 -2.17
N ASP A 84 8.59 -11.81 -2.71
CA ASP A 84 10.00 -12.07 -2.88
C ASP A 84 10.50 -11.26 -4.07
N ARG A 85 11.69 -10.64 -3.94
CA ARG A 85 12.35 -9.91 -5.02
C ARG A 85 12.59 -10.75 -6.27
N GLY A 86 12.57 -12.08 -6.14
CA GLY A 86 12.69 -13.01 -7.27
C GLY A 86 11.40 -13.29 -8.00
N MET A 87 10.27 -12.79 -7.54
CA MET A 87 9.00 -12.98 -8.24
C MET A 87 9.03 -12.18 -9.55
N LYS A 88 9.10 -12.92 -10.64
CA LYS A 88 9.01 -12.32 -11.97
C LYS A 88 7.60 -11.77 -12.17
N TYR A 89 7.51 -10.61 -12.83
CA TYR A 89 6.26 -9.96 -13.19
C TYR A 89 5.22 -10.91 -13.83
N GLY A 90 5.64 -12.03 -14.41
CA GLY A 90 4.75 -13.01 -15.04
C GLY A 90 3.87 -13.84 -14.10
N ILE A 91 4.08 -13.76 -12.79
CA ILE A 91 3.29 -14.47 -11.78
C ILE A 91 2.20 -13.58 -11.19
N ILE A 92 2.24 -12.29 -11.48
CA ILE A 92 1.22 -11.34 -11.02
C ILE A 92 -0.01 -11.47 -11.93
N HIS A 93 -1.12 -11.85 -11.35
CA HIS A 93 -2.40 -12.03 -12.05
C HIS A 93 -2.78 -10.77 -12.84
N LYS A 94 -3.47 -10.94 -13.98
CA LYS A 94 -3.92 -9.83 -14.84
C LYS A 94 -4.58 -8.69 -14.07
N ASP A 95 -5.34 -9.02 -13.04
CA ASP A 95 -6.06 -8.02 -12.25
C ASP A 95 -5.13 -7.16 -11.40
N PHE A 96 -4.03 -7.73 -10.91
CA PHE A 96 -3.00 -6.97 -10.21
C PHE A 96 -2.30 -5.96 -11.11
N LYS A 97 -2.00 -6.38 -12.33
CA LYS A 97 -1.34 -5.50 -13.29
C LYS A 97 -2.20 -4.28 -13.63
N ARG A 98 -3.51 -4.49 -13.82
CA ARG A 98 -4.46 -3.38 -14.07
C ARG A 98 -4.53 -2.44 -12.87
N ALA A 99 -4.62 -2.97 -11.67
CA ALA A 99 -4.67 -2.17 -10.45
C ALA A 99 -3.38 -1.37 -10.28
N GLU A 100 -2.23 -1.99 -10.51
CA GLU A 100 -0.93 -1.32 -10.44
C GLU A 100 -0.84 -0.16 -11.44
N GLU A 101 -1.19 -0.40 -12.69
CA GLU A 101 -1.17 0.65 -13.72
C GLU A 101 -2.11 1.80 -13.37
N TYR A 102 -3.27 1.49 -12.84
CA TYR A 102 -4.24 2.50 -12.43
C TYR A 102 -3.71 3.35 -11.27
N VAL A 103 -3.17 2.71 -10.24
CA VAL A 103 -2.61 3.38 -9.08
C VAL A 103 -1.42 4.24 -9.46
N VAL A 104 -0.52 3.73 -10.28
CA VAL A 104 0.67 4.47 -10.72
C VAL A 104 0.25 5.73 -11.50
N ARG A 105 -0.70 5.60 -12.42
CA ARG A 105 -1.19 6.76 -13.19
C ARG A 105 -1.81 7.82 -12.29
N LYS A 106 -2.61 7.42 -11.31
CA LYS A 106 -3.27 8.36 -10.41
C LYS A 106 -2.27 9.00 -9.44
N ALA A 107 -1.32 8.23 -8.92
CA ALA A 107 -0.26 8.76 -8.07
C ALA A 107 0.60 9.77 -8.82
N LYS A 108 0.93 9.52 -10.09
CA LYS A 108 1.66 10.46 -10.94
C LYS A 108 0.89 11.76 -11.11
N LYS A 109 -0.41 11.68 -11.37
CA LYS A 109 -1.26 12.86 -11.51
C LYS A 109 -1.31 13.70 -10.25
N ILE A 110 -1.42 13.05 -9.08
CA ILE A 110 -1.38 13.74 -7.80
C ILE A 110 -0.04 14.45 -7.61
N SER A 111 1.06 13.76 -7.89
CA SER A 111 2.41 14.33 -7.79
C SER A 111 2.56 15.57 -8.66
N GLU A 112 2.04 15.56 -9.88
CA GLU A 112 2.09 16.71 -10.79
C GLU A 112 1.30 17.90 -10.24
N GLU A 113 0.18 17.66 -9.54
CA GLU A 113 -0.63 18.74 -8.95
C GLU A 113 0.02 19.38 -7.71
N TYR A 114 0.89 18.64 -7.01
CA TYR A 114 1.53 19.12 -5.77
C TYR A 114 2.96 19.61 -5.97
N MET A 115 3.48 19.57 -7.16
CA MET A 115 4.80 20.12 -7.46
C MET A 115 4.71 21.61 -7.86
#